data_74f52b5c681e42b54a4aeee3c2af646e
#
_entry.id   74f52b5c681e42b54a4aeee3c2af646e
#
_cell.length_a   1.000
_cell.length_b   1.000
_cell.length_c   1.000
_cell.angle_alpha   90.00
_cell.angle_beta   90.00
_cell.angle_gamma   90.00
#
_symmetry.space_group_name_H-M   'P 1'
#
loop_
_entity.id
_entity.type
_entity.pdbx_description
1 polymer ?
#
loop_
_entity_poly.entity_id
_entity_poly.type
_entity_poly.pdbx_seq_one_letter_code
_entity_poly.pdbx_strand_id
1 'polypeptide(L)'
;MGTLTGKVFSSKDTWAFFARYDQNTVDTLKNTFTQEVNLNGQKMTVNNKNITVNGNTTAIELTKNNKNKDLKFHGGGNIELTDNLNSGSGGLIFDEGQYYSISGKDKTYKGAGIDIGKDTVVDWSVKGEANDNLHKTGSGTLNVNVAQGNNLKMGDGTVVLNAAKAFNAIYVASGRGTVKLGQADALDKNSDYRGIYFTSRGGTLDLNGFSQSFKKIAATDVGTIITNTSDKTATLSLQNPSRYVYHGNISGNTNIEHTGTQKSDDSSLIIDGNIDTHNDISIRNSQLRLQGHATTHAIFREGPRHCYVPGVLCDKDYVADFAKLESEANKKNNSAYKTNNQVASFDQPDWETRHFRFKTLNLENSEFTTARNSVAEGDIVASNSTLKLGRRSGIH
;
A
#
# COMPACT_ATOMS: atom_id res chain seq x y z
N MET A 1 6.56 -27.60 23.79
CA MET A 1 5.66 -26.60 23.18
C MET A 1 5.76 -26.71 21.69
N GLY A 2 4.73 -27.19 21.03
CA GLY A 2 4.69 -27.24 19.56
C GLY A 2 4.41 -25.83 19.00
N THR A 3 5.04 -25.50 17.91
CA THR A 3 4.81 -24.24 17.18
C THR A 3 3.83 -24.48 16.03
N LEU A 4 2.72 -23.82 16.05
CA LEU A 4 1.66 -23.89 15.04
C LEU A 4 2.08 -23.20 13.74
N THR A 5 1.94 -23.80 12.56
CA THR A 5 2.06 -23.09 11.30
C THR A 5 0.75 -23.11 10.55
N GLY A 6 -0.04 -22.06 10.67
CA GLY A 6 -1.26 -21.83 9.90
C GLY A 6 -1.30 -20.40 9.37
N LYS A 7 -2.02 -20.17 8.29
CA LYS A 7 -2.38 -18.82 7.84
C LYS A 7 -3.64 -18.41 8.57
N VAL A 8 -3.57 -17.38 9.40
CA VAL A 8 -4.75 -16.79 10.01
C VAL A 8 -4.91 -15.39 9.43
N PHE A 9 -6.03 -15.16 8.78
CA PHE A 9 -6.39 -13.84 8.29
C PHE A 9 -7.13 -13.10 9.39
N SER A 10 -6.62 -11.94 9.80
CA SER A 10 -7.30 -11.09 10.75
C SER A 10 -8.24 -10.12 10.04
N SER A 11 -9.46 -10.02 10.51
CA SER A 11 -10.42 -9.02 10.01
C SER A 11 -10.06 -7.58 10.37
N LYS A 12 -9.19 -7.39 11.35
CA LYS A 12 -8.77 -6.06 11.83
C LYS A 12 -7.41 -5.63 11.31
N ASP A 13 -6.53 -6.57 11.04
CA ASP A 13 -5.15 -6.30 10.63
C ASP A 13 -4.86 -6.92 9.27
N THR A 14 -3.93 -6.32 8.57
CA THR A 14 -3.46 -6.79 7.26
C THR A 14 -2.47 -7.94 7.36
N TRP A 15 -2.27 -8.49 8.54
CA TRP A 15 -1.25 -9.49 8.81
C TRP A 15 -1.79 -10.89 8.73
N ALA A 16 -1.12 -11.74 7.97
CA ALA A 16 -1.25 -13.17 8.10
C ALA A 16 -0.34 -13.63 9.24
N PHE A 17 -0.90 -14.20 10.28
CA PHE A 17 -0.13 -14.86 11.31
C PHE A 17 0.30 -16.22 10.84
N PHE A 18 1.59 -16.51 10.96
CA PHE A 18 2.11 -17.84 10.80
C PHE A 18 2.43 -18.40 12.19
N ALA A 19 1.69 -19.39 12.59
CA ALA A 19 2.06 -20.19 13.74
C ALA A 19 2.59 -21.54 13.27
N ARG A 20 3.61 -22.10 13.91
CA ARG A 20 4.23 -23.38 13.52
C ARG A 20 3.83 -24.50 14.47
N TYR A 21 3.29 -25.59 13.95
CA TYR A 21 3.16 -26.88 14.63
C TYR A 21 4.19 -27.86 14.11
N ASP A 22 4.35 -28.97 14.82
CA ASP A 22 5.03 -30.14 14.26
C ASP A 22 4.28 -30.66 13.01
N GLN A 23 4.97 -31.43 12.18
CA GLN A 23 4.43 -31.86 10.88
C GLN A 23 3.14 -32.67 10.98
N ASN A 24 3.00 -33.52 11.99
CA ASN A 24 1.81 -34.34 12.17
C ASN A 24 0.60 -33.47 12.51
N THR A 25 0.80 -32.47 13.35
CA THR A 25 -0.27 -31.50 13.69
C THR A 25 -0.63 -30.63 12.48
N VAL A 26 0.35 -30.22 11.69
CA VAL A 26 0.12 -29.46 10.45
C VAL A 26 -0.71 -30.26 9.46
N ASP A 27 -0.38 -31.54 9.23
CA ASP A 27 -1.08 -32.38 8.29
C ASP A 27 -2.52 -32.68 8.76
N THR A 28 -2.72 -32.89 10.05
CA THR A 28 -4.04 -33.07 10.64
C THR A 28 -4.90 -31.83 10.49
N LEU A 29 -4.36 -30.65 10.80
CA LEU A 29 -5.06 -29.37 10.67
C LEU A 29 -5.35 -29.03 9.20
N LYS A 30 -4.42 -29.31 8.30
CA LYS A 30 -4.60 -29.11 6.85
C LYS A 30 -5.81 -29.86 6.32
N ASN A 31 -5.95 -31.12 6.70
CA ASN A 31 -7.11 -31.93 6.32
C ASN A 31 -8.43 -31.44 6.96
N THR A 32 -8.36 -30.78 8.10
CA THR A 32 -9.53 -30.26 8.82
C THR A 32 -9.99 -28.89 8.31
N PHE A 33 -9.04 -28.02 7.93
CA PHE A 33 -9.32 -26.62 7.60
C PHE A 33 -9.21 -26.28 6.11
N THR A 34 -8.72 -27.18 5.28
CA THR A 34 -8.56 -26.93 3.85
C THR A 34 -9.30 -27.98 3.04
N GLN A 35 -10.11 -27.51 2.09
CA GLN A 35 -10.69 -28.35 1.05
C GLN A 35 -9.95 -28.10 -0.25
N GLU A 36 -9.34 -29.13 -0.80
CA GLU A 36 -8.64 -29.07 -2.07
C GLU A 36 -9.57 -29.33 -3.24
N VAL A 37 -9.42 -28.52 -4.30
CA VAL A 37 -10.27 -28.61 -5.51
C VAL A 37 -9.36 -28.59 -6.73
N ASN A 38 -9.40 -29.69 -7.50
CA ASN A 38 -8.62 -29.83 -8.72
C ASN A 38 -9.50 -29.45 -9.94
N LEU A 39 -9.20 -28.29 -10.55
CA LEU A 39 -9.88 -27.86 -11.77
C LEU A 39 -9.26 -28.47 -13.02
N ASN A 40 -7.94 -28.59 -13.06
CA ASN A 40 -7.19 -29.11 -14.22
C ASN A 40 -7.56 -28.40 -15.53
N GLY A 41 -7.67 -27.08 -15.51
CA GLY A 41 -8.03 -26.25 -16.66
C GLY A 41 -9.54 -26.24 -16.98
N GLN A 42 -10.36 -26.89 -16.19
CA GLN A 42 -11.80 -27.05 -16.48
C GLN A 42 -12.64 -25.93 -15.84
N LYS A 43 -13.92 -25.87 -16.28
CA LYS A 43 -14.92 -25.00 -15.67
C LYS A 43 -15.45 -25.63 -14.38
N MET A 44 -15.55 -24.78 -13.34
CA MET A 44 -16.13 -25.13 -12.06
C MET A 44 -17.29 -24.17 -11.75
N THR A 45 -18.34 -24.69 -11.16
CA THR A 45 -19.41 -23.89 -10.57
C THR A 45 -19.40 -24.03 -9.06
N VAL A 46 -19.66 -22.94 -8.36
CA VAL A 46 -19.69 -22.90 -6.90
C VAL A 46 -20.98 -22.25 -6.44
N ASN A 47 -21.69 -22.92 -5.56
CA ASN A 47 -22.75 -22.32 -4.76
C ASN A 47 -22.43 -22.44 -3.27
N ASN A 48 -23.30 -21.96 -2.40
CA ASN A 48 -23.10 -22.01 -0.95
C ASN A 48 -23.02 -23.45 -0.37
N LYS A 49 -23.35 -24.46 -1.12
CA LYS A 49 -23.43 -25.85 -0.65
C LYS A 49 -22.52 -26.80 -1.41
N ASN A 50 -22.25 -26.51 -2.66
CA ASN A 50 -21.59 -27.46 -3.55
C ASN A 50 -20.60 -26.80 -4.48
N ILE A 51 -19.55 -27.54 -4.82
CA ILE A 51 -18.66 -27.32 -5.94
C ILE A 51 -18.93 -28.37 -6.98
N THR A 52 -19.07 -27.98 -8.23
CA THR A 52 -19.26 -28.92 -9.35
C THR A 52 -18.17 -28.69 -10.38
N VAL A 53 -17.36 -29.72 -10.63
CA VAL A 53 -16.30 -29.74 -11.64
C VAL A 53 -16.60 -30.87 -12.59
N ASN A 54 -16.77 -30.62 -13.88
CA ASN A 54 -16.98 -31.61 -14.90
C ASN A 54 -18.12 -32.61 -14.54
N GLY A 55 -19.25 -32.09 -14.02
CA GLY A 55 -20.38 -32.89 -13.59
C GLY A 55 -20.28 -33.59 -12.23
N ASN A 56 -19.09 -33.58 -11.64
CA ASN A 56 -18.87 -34.16 -10.30
C ASN A 56 -19.12 -33.10 -9.22
N THR A 57 -20.03 -33.38 -8.32
CA THR A 57 -20.41 -32.45 -7.24
C THR A 57 -19.84 -32.90 -5.91
N THR A 58 -19.20 -31.95 -5.22
CA THR A 58 -18.67 -32.13 -3.87
C THR A 58 -19.26 -31.08 -2.93
N ALA A 59 -19.72 -31.49 -1.76
CA ALA A 59 -20.23 -30.58 -0.75
C ALA A 59 -19.11 -29.69 -0.17
N ILE A 60 -19.36 -28.37 -0.07
CA ILE A 60 -18.38 -27.42 0.47
C ILE A 60 -18.51 -27.25 2.00
N GLU A 61 -19.56 -27.77 2.58
CA GLU A 61 -19.85 -27.65 4.01
C GLU A 61 -19.78 -26.22 4.55
N LEU A 62 -20.17 -25.23 3.75
CA LEU A 62 -20.24 -23.82 4.17
C LEU A 62 -21.44 -23.55 5.11
N THR A 63 -21.91 -24.56 5.83
CA THR A 63 -23.00 -24.45 6.79
C THR A 63 -22.51 -24.01 8.17
N LYS A 64 -23.45 -23.62 9.02
CA LYS A 64 -23.29 -22.92 10.31
C LYS A 64 -22.04 -23.22 11.14
N ASN A 65 -21.51 -24.42 11.11
CA ASN A 65 -20.38 -24.82 11.95
C ASN A 65 -19.09 -25.09 11.18
N ASN A 66 -19.11 -25.08 9.85
CA ASN A 66 -17.97 -25.42 8.99
C ASN A 66 -17.62 -24.33 7.96
N LYS A 67 -18.08 -23.09 8.21
CA LYS A 67 -17.79 -21.92 7.35
C LYS A 67 -16.31 -21.55 7.23
N ASN A 68 -15.43 -22.31 7.85
CA ASN A 68 -14.08 -21.86 8.18
C ASN A 68 -13.01 -22.59 7.38
N LYS A 69 -13.40 -23.34 6.33
CA LYS A 69 -12.44 -24.04 5.48
C LYS A 69 -11.91 -23.12 4.38
N ASP A 70 -10.61 -23.16 4.18
CA ASP A 70 -10.01 -22.61 2.99
C ASP A 70 -10.33 -23.50 1.79
N LEU A 71 -10.66 -22.88 0.65
CA LEU A 71 -10.75 -23.58 -0.63
C LEU A 71 -9.43 -23.41 -1.36
N LYS A 72 -8.73 -24.51 -1.62
CA LYS A 72 -7.46 -24.51 -2.34
C LYS A 72 -7.63 -25.09 -3.74
N PHE A 73 -7.44 -24.21 -4.72
CA PHE A 73 -7.62 -24.53 -6.13
C PHE A 73 -6.30 -24.94 -6.78
N HIS A 74 -6.38 -25.95 -7.66
CA HIS A 74 -5.25 -26.51 -8.38
C HIS A 74 -5.52 -26.61 -9.87
N GLY A 75 -4.45 -26.42 -10.66
CA GLY A 75 -4.43 -26.76 -12.07
C GLY A 75 -5.01 -25.70 -13.00
N GLY A 76 -5.35 -24.54 -12.51
CA GLY A 76 -5.95 -23.46 -13.32
C GLY A 76 -7.36 -23.77 -13.80
N GLY A 77 -8.06 -22.78 -14.31
CA GLY A 77 -9.39 -22.95 -14.87
C GLY A 77 -10.33 -21.78 -14.61
N ASN A 78 -11.60 -21.97 -14.94
CA ASN A 78 -12.64 -20.96 -14.84
C ASN A 78 -13.62 -21.31 -13.72
N ILE A 79 -13.79 -20.41 -12.78
CA ILE A 79 -14.67 -20.56 -11.62
C ILE A 79 -15.88 -19.64 -11.80
N GLU A 80 -17.08 -20.18 -11.70
CA GLU A 80 -18.32 -19.40 -11.76
C GLU A 80 -19.09 -19.53 -10.44
N LEU A 81 -19.36 -18.41 -9.80
CA LEU A 81 -20.24 -18.36 -8.64
C LEU A 81 -21.69 -18.31 -9.11
N THR A 82 -22.50 -19.28 -8.71
CA THR A 82 -23.93 -19.29 -8.97
C THR A 82 -24.75 -18.75 -7.81
N ASP A 83 -24.13 -18.63 -6.63
CA ASP A 83 -24.62 -17.96 -5.43
C ASP A 83 -23.56 -17.06 -4.83
N ASN A 84 -23.97 -16.17 -3.92
CA ASN A 84 -23.01 -15.45 -3.08
C ASN A 84 -22.20 -16.46 -2.27
N LEU A 85 -20.88 -16.32 -2.29
CA LEU A 85 -19.97 -17.20 -1.57
C LEU A 85 -19.52 -16.53 -0.27
N ASN A 86 -19.88 -17.15 0.86
CA ASN A 86 -19.41 -16.75 2.18
C ASN A 86 -18.56 -17.86 2.78
N SER A 87 -17.25 -17.66 2.80
CA SER A 87 -16.28 -18.62 3.36
C SER A 87 -16.06 -18.45 4.86
N GLY A 88 -16.74 -17.50 5.51
CA GLY A 88 -16.56 -17.21 6.92
C GLY A 88 -15.14 -16.78 7.23
N SER A 89 -14.45 -17.48 8.12
CA SER A 89 -13.03 -17.28 8.43
C SER A 89 -12.06 -18.02 7.50
N GLY A 90 -12.57 -18.80 6.53
CA GLY A 90 -11.79 -19.40 5.46
C GLY A 90 -11.52 -18.42 4.31
N GLY A 91 -10.52 -18.75 3.51
CA GLY A 91 -10.13 -17.98 2.33
C GLY A 91 -10.08 -18.82 1.07
N LEU A 92 -9.68 -18.18 -0.03
CA LEU A 92 -9.40 -18.82 -1.31
C LEU A 92 -7.89 -18.87 -1.53
N ILE A 93 -7.38 -20.05 -1.86
CA ILE A 93 -5.96 -20.27 -2.13
C ILE A 93 -5.84 -20.77 -3.57
N PHE A 94 -5.01 -20.10 -4.35
CA PHE A 94 -4.70 -20.46 -5.73
C PHE A 94 -3.24 -20.92 -5.80
N ASP A 95 -3.00 -22.09 -6.37
CA ASP A 95 -1.67 -22.69 -6.48
C ASP A 95 -0.75 -21.91 -7.43
N GLU A 96 0.52 -22.30 -7.47
CA GLU A 96 1.55 -21.59 -8.25
C GLU A 96 1.47 -21.90 -9.74
N GLY A 97 1.93 -20.94 -10.56
CA GLY A 97 2.18 -21.11 -11.99
C GLY A 97 0.93 -21.32 -12.84
N GLN A 98 -0.22 -20.86 -12.40
CA GLN A 98 -1.50 -21.10 -13.04
C GLN A 98 -2.23 -19.82 -13.45
N TYR A 99 -3.29 -20.00 -14.23
CA TYR A 99 -4.25 -18.95 -14.55
C TYR A 99 -5.64 -19.38 -14.11
N TYR A 100 -6.30 -18.50 -13.38
CA TYR A 100 -7.69 -18.68 -12.95
C TYR A 100 -8.53 -17.49 -13.35
N SER A 101 -9.77 -17.71 -13.75
CA SER A 101 -10.80 -16.70 -13.74
C SER A 101 -11.88 -17.06 -12.74
N ILE A 102 -12.35 -16.07 -12.00
CA ILE A 102 -13.50 -16.22 -11.12
C ILE A 102 -14.53 -15.15 -11.43
N SER A 103 -15.76 -15.56 -11.70
CA SER A 103 -16.85 -14.68 -12.07
C SER A 103 -18.14 -15.07 -11.35
N GLY A 104 -19.04 -14.14 -11.27
CA GLY A 104 -20.38 -14.39 -10.74
C GLY A 104 -21.20 -13.14 -10.98
N LYS A 105 -22.05 -13.14 -12.00
CA LYS A 105 -22.92 -12.01 -12.33
C LYS A 105 -23.69 -11.58 -11.10
N ASP A 106 -23.41 -10.39 -10.62
CA ASP A 106 -24.02 -9.80 -9.41
C ASP A 106 -23.84 -10.61 -8.09
N LYS A 107 -22.99 -11.63 -8.13
CA LYS A 107 -22.65 -12.39 -6.93
C LYS A 107 -21.50 -11.76 -6.17
N THR A 108 -21.51 -11.97 -4.86
CA THR A 108 -20.49 -11.43 -3.94
C THR A 108 -19.65 -12.54 -3.32
N TYR A 109 -18.44 -12.18 -2.97
CA TYR A 109 -17.56 -12.98 -2.13
C TYR A 109 -17.35 -12.32 -0.78
N LYS A 110 -17.44 -13.12 0.28
CA LYS A 110 -17.09 -12.78 1.65
C LYS A 110 -16.25 -13.88 2.25
N GLY A 111 -15.16 -13.52 2.89
CA GLY A 111 -14.26 -14.49 3.52
C GLY A 111 -13.00 -13.84 4.05
N ALA A 112 -12.06 -14.67 4.52
CA ALA A 112 -10.83 -14.21 5.14
C ALA A 112 -9.86 -13.53 4.16
N GLY A 113 -9.92 -13.92 2.87
CA GLY A 113 -9.07 -13.32 1.84
C GLY A 113 -8.67 -14.27 0.75
N ILE A 114 -7.72 -13.80 -0.07
CA ILE A 114 -7.23 -14.49 -1.26
C ILE A 114 -5.72 -14.64 -1.15
N ASP A 115 -5.24 -15.87 -1.29
CA ASP A 115 -3.82 -16.18 -1.39
C ASP A 115 -3.50 -16.65 -2.81
N ILE A 116 -2.67 -15.92 -3.51
CA ILE A 116 -2.31 -16.23 -4.89
C ILE A 116 -0.86 -16.65 -4.96
N GLY A 117 -0.62 -17.88 -5.40
CA GLY A 117 0.70 -18.46 -5.54
C GLY A 117 1.59 -17.72 -6.54
N LYS A 118 2.88 -17.94 -6.43
CA LYS A 118 3.87 -17.34 -7.32
C LYS A 118 3.54 -17.65 -8.79
N ASP A 119 3.73 -16.67 -9.66
CA ASP A 119 3.49 -16.76 -11.11
C ASP A 119 2.04 -17.14 -11.48
N THR A 120 1.11 -17.05 -10.57
CA THR A 120 -0.32 -17.23 -10.80
C THR A 120 -1.01 -15.90 -11.03
N VAL A 121 -1.93 -15.87 -11.98
CA VAL A 121 -2.81 -14.75 -12.27
C VAL A 121 -4.24 -15.17 -12.02
N VAL A 122 -4.98 -14.36 -11.27
CA VAL A 122 -6.41 -14.54 -11.02
C VAL A 122 -7.18 -13.35 -11.58
N ASP A 123 -8.03 -13.58 -12.57
CA ASP A 123 -8.99 -12.61 -13.08
C ASP A 123 -10.24 -12.63 -12.21
N TRP A 124 -10.45 -11.52 -11.49
CA TRP A 124 -11.48 -11.39 -10.47
C TRP A 124 -12.63 -10.52 -10.93
N SER A 125 -13.77 -11.15 -11.24
CA SER A 125 -15.00 -10.48 -11.69
C SER A 125 -16.17 -10.77 -10.76
N VAL A 126 -15.93 -10.79 -9.47
CA VAL A 126 -16.89 -11.00 -8.39
C VAL A 126 -16.96 -9.73 -7.54
N LYS A 127 -18.14 -9.33 -7.12
CA LYS A 127 -18.34 -8.16 -6.24
C LYS A 127 -17.90 -8.48 -4.80
N GLY A 128 -17.49 -7.46 -4.07
CA GLY A 128 -17.26 -7.52 -2.64
C GLY A 128 -18.53 -7.19 -1.84
N GLU A 129 -18.44 -7.36 -0.52
CA GLU A 129 -19.46 -6.90 0.42
C GLU A 129 -18.92 -5.69 1.21
N ALA A 130 -19.76 -4.67 1.40
CA ALA A 130 -19.35 -3.37 1.93
C ALA A 130 -18.63 -3.40 3.29
N ASN A 131 -18.94 -4.39 4.12
CA ASN A 131 -18.39 -4.52 5.47
C ASN A 131 -17.35 -5.63 5.59
N ASP A 132 -16.88 -6.15 4.47
CA ASP A 132 -15.89 -7.23 4.43
C ASP A 132 -14.71 -6.81 3.56
N ASN A 133 -13.60 -6.44 4.19
CA ASN A 133 -12.40 -6.06 3.45
C ASN A 133 -11.83 -7.27 2.70
N LEU A 134 -11.39 -7.04 1.47
CA LEU A 134 -10.66 -8.05 0.73
C LEU A 134 -9.19 -8.04 1.16
N HIS A 135 -8.71 -9.17 1.65
CA HIS A 135 -7.31 -9.37 2.00
C HIS A 135 -6.63 -10.15 0.88
N LYS A 136 -5.50 -9.65 0.37
CA LYS A 136 -4.70 -10.33 -0.65
C LYS A 136 -3.31 -10.63 -0.12
N THR A 137 -2.92 -11.89 -0.20
CA THR A 137 -1.57 -12.39 0.12
C THR A 137 -1.02 -13.23 -1.03
N GLY A 138 0.23 -13.70 -0.89
CA GLY A 138 0.91 -14.44 -1.95
C GLY A 138 1.49 -13.52 -3.02
N SER A 139 2.57 -13.97 -3.66
CA SER A 139 3.32 -13.16 -4.63
C SER A 139 2.70 -13.07 -6.02
N GLY A 140 1.59 -13.77 -6.27
CA GLY A 140 0.86 -13.74 -7.54
C GLY A 140 0.06 -12.47 -7.75
N THR A 141 -0.64 -12.42 -8.88
CA THR A 141 -1.36 -11.25 -9.38
C THR A 141 -2.87 -11.43 -9.32
N LEU A 142 -3.56 -10.43 -8.77
CA LEU A 142 -5.01 -10.31 -8.79
C LEU A 142 -5.43 -9.19 -9.75
N ASN A 143 -6.15 -9.51 -10.80
CA ASN A 143 -6.77 -8.52 -11.69
C ASN A 143 -8.19 -8.26 -11.23
N VAL A 144 -8.48 -7.06 -10.73
CA VAL A 144 -9.81 -6.67 -10.24
C VAL A 144 -10.58 -5.99 -11.37
N ASN A 145 -11.58 -6.68 -11.92
CA ASN A 145 -12.30 -6.26 -13.12
C ASN A 145 -13.65 -5.58 -12.81
N VAL A 146 -14.10 -5.63 -11.56
CA VAL A 146 -15.36 -5.00 -11.12
C VAL A 146 -15.16 -4.28 -9.80
N ALA A 147 -15.89 -3.19 -9.59
CA ALA A 147 -15.84 -2.44 -8.33
C ALA A 147 -16.32 -3.31 -7.16
N GLN A 148 -15.55 -3.33 -6.09
CA GLN A 148 -15.77 -4.22 -4.95
C GLN A 148 -16.71 -3.61 -3.90
N GLY A 149 -16.80 -2.30 -3.78
CA GLY A 149 -17.61 -1.64 -2.77
C GLY A 149 -17.08 -1.76 -1.34
N ASN A 150 -15.88 -2.30 -1.17
CA ASN A 150 -15.17 -2.47 0.10
C ASN A 150 -13.74 -1.95 0.01
N ASN A 151 -12.91 -2.25 1.00
CA ASN A 151 -11.49 -1.91 1.03
C ASN A 151 -10.63 -3.12 0.70
N LEU A 152 -9.47 -2.85 0.10
CA LEU A 152 -8.40 -3.82 -0.08
C LEU A 152 -7.35 -3.66 1.01
N LYS A 153 -6.95 -4.77 1.60
CA LYS A 153 -5.76 -4.87 2.45
C LYS A 153 -4.78 -5.85 1.80
N MET A 154 -3.66 -5.33 1.37
CA MET A 154 -2.70 -6.05 0.53
C MET A 154 -1.40 -6.29 1.29
N GLY A 155 -0.97 -7.56 1.36
CA GLY A 155 0.26 -7.97 2.04
C GLY A 155 1.41 -8.34 1.12
N ASP A 156 1.13 -8.79 -0.10
CA ASP A 156 2.16 -9.24 -1.04
C ASP A 156 1.63 -9.31 -2.48
N GLY A 157 2.54 -9.37 -3.44
CA GLY A 157 2.26 -9.55 -4.86
C GLY A 157 1.70 -8.31 -5.54
N THR A 158 0.92 -8.50 -6.58
CA THR A 158 0.39 -7.43 -7.42
C THR A 158 -1.14 -7.46 -7.47
N VAL A 159 -1.74 -6.28 -7.38
CA VAL A 159 -3.18 -6.09 -7.67
C VAL A 159 -3.30 -5.07 -8.80
N VAL A 160 -3.97 -5.45 -9.89
CA VAL A 160 -4.25 -4.59 -11.03
C VAL A 160 -5.69 -4.11 -10.96
N LEU A 161 -5.90 -2.81 -11.02
CA LEU A 161 -7.20 -2.16 -10.88
C LEU A 161 -7.77 -1.84 -12.26
N ASN A 162 -8.65 -2.71 -12.77
CA ASN A 162 -9.28 -2.59 -14.09
C ASN A 162 -10.68 -1.97 -14.05
N ALA A 163 -11.12 -1.51 -12.90
CA ALA A 163 -12.41 -0.86 -12.71
C ALA A 163 -12.24 0.51 -12.03
N ALA A 164 -13.10 1.45 -12.37
CA ALA A 164 -13.17 2.74 -11.66
C ALA A 164 -13.58 2.49 -10.20
N LYS A 165 -12.89 3.15 -9.26
CA LYS A 165 -13.13 2.93 -7.82
C LYS A 165 -13.18 1.45 -7.48
N ALA A 166 -12.20 0.68 -7.94
CA ALA A 166 -12.15 -0.76 -7.70
C ALA A 166 -12.30 -1.09 -6.20
N PHE A 167 -11.77 -0.24 -5.32
CA PHE A 167 -11.96 -0.28 -3.87
C PHE A 167 -12.26 1.12 -3.33
N ASN A 168 -12.92 1.18 -2.18
CA ASN A 168 -13.14 2.44 -1.48
C ASN A 168 -11.83 3.00 -0.90
N ALA A 169 -10.98 2.11 -0.37
CA ALA A 169 -9.63 2.42 0.08
C ALA A 169 -8.73 1.20 -0.09
N ILE A 170 -7.43 1.46 -0.33
CA ILE A 170 -6.40 0.43 -0.42
C ILE A 170 -5.36 0.66 0.66
N TYR A 171 -5.05 -0.37 1.42
CA TYR A 171 -4.01 -0.39 2.44
C TYR A 171 -2.89 -1.34 1.99
N VAL A 172 -1.72 -0.79 1.69
CA VAL A 172 -0.53 -1.56 1.34
C VAL A 172 0.29 -1.76 2.62
N ALA A 173 0.33 -2.98 3.12
CA ALA A 173 0.91 -3.31 4.41
C ALA A 173 2.34 -3.84 4.34
N SER A 174 2.90 -3.97 3.15
CA SER A 174 4.23 -4.56 2.94
C SER A 174 4.94 -3.90 1.77
N GLY A 175 6.25 -3.73 1.90
CA GLY A 175 7.12 -3.26 0.80
C GLY A 175 7.12 -4.18 -0.43
N ARG A 176 6.62 -5.40 -0.32
CA ARG A 176 6.47 -6.34 -1.42
C ARG A 176 5.15 -6.21 -2.18
N GLY A 177 4.24 -5.36 -1.70
CA GLY A 177 2.95 -5.13 -2.36
C GLY A 177 3.05 -4.09 -3.48
N THR A 178 2.47 -4.40 -4.63
CA THR A 178 2.35 -3.49 -5.77
C THR A 178 0.89 -3.35 -6.18
N VAL A 179 0.42 -2.11 -6.21
CA VAL A 179 -0.87 -1.75 -6.82
C VAL A 179 -0.57 -1.16 -8.20
N LYS A 180 -1.22 -1.70 -9.22
CA LYS A 180 -1.02 -1.32 -10.61
C LYS A 180 -2.32 -0.81 -11.22
N LEU A 181 -2.31 0.37 -11.84
CA LEU A 181 -3.49 0.89 -12.49
C LEU A 181 -3.77 0.15 -13.80
N GLY A 182 -5.04 -0.16 -14.05
CA GLY A 182 -5.54 -0.70 -15.31
C GLY A 182 -6.35 0.32 -16.10
N GLN A 183 -6.60 1.50 -15.53
CA GLN A 183 -7.27 2.64 -16.17
C GLN A 183 -6.93 3.94 -15.43
N ALA A 184 -7.20 5.07 -16.07
CA ALA A 184 -7.04 6.37 -15.44
C ALA A 184 -7.97 6.52 -14.23
N ASP A 185 -7.49 7.17 -13.17
CA ASP A 185 -8.25 7.44 -11.94
C ASP A 185 -8.96 6.18 -11.38
N ALA A 186 -8.32 5.02 -11.43
CA ALA A 186 -8.85 3.77 -10.85
C ALA A 186 -8.99 3.84 -9.33
N LEU A 187 -8.23 4.72 -8.67
CA LEU A 187 -8.35 5.05 -7.25
C LEU A 187 -9.28 6.25 -7.05
N ASP A 188 -9.92 6.33 -5.88
CA ASP A 188 -10.82 7.46 -5.57
C ASP A 188 -10.05 8.77 -5.44
N LYS A 189 -10.21 9.65 -6.42
CA LYS A 189 -9.54 10.95 -6.49
C LYS A 189 -10.12 12.02 -5.57
N ASN A 190 -11.36 11.86 -5.12
CA ASN A 190 -12.10 12.88 -4.39
C ASN A 190 -12.02 12.74 -2.87
N SER A 191 -11.33 11.74 -2.39
CA SER A 191 -11.35 11.38 -1.00
C SER A 191 -10.16 11.95 -0.24
N ASP A 192 -10.42 12.54 0.91
CA ASP A 192 -9.40 12.81 1.91
C ASP A 192 -8.89 11.48 2.45
N TYR A 193 -7.69 11.07 2.08
CA TYR A 193 -7.02 9.82 2.52
C TYR A 193 -7.60 8.48 2.03
N ARG A 194 -8.53 8.44 1.10
CA ARG A 194 -9.19 7.18 0.70
C ARG A 194 -8.75 6.57 -0.62
N GLY A 195 -7.71 7.06 -1.26
CA GLY A 195 -7.19 6.39 -2.44
C GLY A 195 -6.35 5.19 -2.05
N ILE A 196 -5.13 5.46 -1.62
CA ILE A 196 -4.16 4.45 -1.22
C ILE A 196 -3.41 4.90 0.04
N TYR A 197 -3.18 3.96 0.94
CA TYR A 197 -2.40 4.14 2.15
C TYR A 197 -1.19 3.21 2.12
N PHE A 198 -0.01 3.79 2.25
CA PHE A 198 1.22 3.04 2.48
C PHE A 198 1.51 3.04 3.98
N THR A 199 1.62 1.85 4.57
CA THR A 199 1.96 1.70 5.97
C THR A 199 3.47 1.80 6.19
N SER A 200 3.93 1.59 7.41
CA SER A 200 5.33 1.76 7.82
C SER A 200 6.35 0.85 7.12
N ARG A 201 5.93 0.00 6.18
CA ARG A 201 6.81 -0.88 5.41
C ARG A 201 6.87 -0.56 3.92
N GLY A 202 6.29 0.57 3.53
CA GLY A 202 6.29 1.01 2.14
C GLY A 202 5.32 0.27 1.25
N GLY A 203 5.70 0.08 0.02
CA GLY A 203 4.92 -0.54 -1.05
C GLY A 203 5.01 0.29 -2.33
N THR A 204 4.44 -0.21 -3.42
CA THR A 204 4.54 0.40 -4.73
C THR A 204 3.17 0.68 -5.32
N LEU A 205 3.00 1.90 -5.86
CA LEU A 205 1.95 2.24 -6.80
C LEU A 205 2.60 2.40 -8.19
N ASP A 206 2.21 1.54 -9.14
CA ASP A 206 2.61 1.66 -10.54
C ASP A 206 1.47 2.26 -11.35
N LEU A 207 1.69 3.44 -11.91
CA LEU A 207 0.70 4.12 -12.75
C LEU A 207 0.42 3.37 -14.06
N ASN A 208 1.35 2.56 -14.53
CA ASN A 208 1.16 1.67 -15.68
C ASN A 208 0.62 2.39 -16.92
N GLY A 209 1.08 3.59 -17.16
CA GLY A 209 0.66 4.43 -18.29
C GLY A 209 -0.67 5.18 -18.13
N PHE A 210 -1.28 5.11 -16.95
CA PHE A 210 -2.54 5.78 -16.64
C PHE A 210 -2.36 6.89 -15.61
N SER A 211 -2.96 8.04 -15.84
CA SER A 211 -2.88 9.17 -14.92
C SER A 211 -3.79 8.96 -13.71
N GLN A 212 -3.35 9.47 -12.56
CA GLN A 212 -4.08 9.39 -11.30
C GLN A 212 -4.00 10.71 -10.56
N SER A 213 -5.15 11.16 -10.11
CA SER A 213 -5.27 12.31 -9.22
C SER A 213 -5.55 11.88 -7.79
N PHE A 214 -4.95 12.60 -6.83
CA PHE A 214 -5.23 12.43 -5.41
C PHE A 214 -5.51 13.78 -4.77
N LYS A 215 -6.54 13.86 -3.95
CA LYS A 215 -6.73 14.99 -3.07
C LYS A 215 -5.63 15.01 -2.00
N LYS A 216 -5.32 13.86 -1.45
CA LYS A 216 -4.19 13.65 -0.54
C LYS A 216 -3.68 12.21 -0.62
N ILE A 217 -2.38 12.05 -0.56
CA ILE A 217 -1.72 10.73 -0.49
C ILE A 217 -0.84 10.69 0.75
N ALA A 218 -0.87 9.58 1.47
CA ALA A 218 -0.06 9.37 2.66
C ALA A 218 1.07 8.38 2.38
N ALA A 219 2.29 8.75 2.68
CA ALA A 219 3.45 7.87 2.70
C ALA A 219 4.31 8.24 3.90
N THR A 220 4.31 7.39 4.90
CA THR A 220 5.07 7.58 6.13
C THR A 220 6.43 6.89 6.11
N ASP A 221 6.70 6.12 5.07
CA ASP A 221 7.90 5.31 4.93
C ASP A 221 8.67 5.67 3.66
N VAL A 222 9.98 5.77 3.78
CA VAL A 222 10.90 6.03 2.66
C VAL A 222 10.96 4.90 1.64
N GLY A 223 10.49 3.70 1.99
CA GLY A 223 10.35 2.56 1.09
C GLY A 223 9.11 2.62 0.19
N THR A 224 8.26 3.64 0.34
CA THR A 224 7.12 3.85 -0.56
C THR A 224 7.60 4.34 -1.93
N ILE A 225 7.07 3.73 -2.98
CA ILE A 225 7.43 4.06 -4.36
C ILE A 225 6.15 4.34 -5.16
N ILE A 226 6.09 5.49 -5.82
CA ILE A 226 5.16 5.75 -6.91
C ILE A 226 5.97 5.79 -8.19
N THR A 227 5.63 4.96 -9.15
CA THR A 227 6.36 4.84 -10.41
C THR A 227 5.41 4.68 -11.60
N ASN A 228 5.94 4.81 -12.79
CA ASN A 228 5.29 4.44 -14.03
C ASN A 228 6.27 3.61 -14.87
N THR A 229 6.02 2.32 -14.95
CA THR A 229 6.87 1.38 -15.72
C THR A 229 6.50 1.30 -17.19
N SER A 230 5.40 1.94 -17.61
CA SER A 230 4.94 1.96 -19.00
C SER A 230 5.75 2.95 -19.86
N ASP A 231 5.89 2.65 -21.13
CA ASP A 231 6.42 3.60 -22.12
C ASP A 231 5.49 4.81 -22.33
N LYS A 232 4.23 4.67 -21.97
CA LYS A 232 3.25 5.76 -22.03
C LYS A 232 3.39 6.65 -20.80
N THR A 233 3.64 7.94 -21.02
CA THR A 233 3.71 8.93 -19.95
C THR A 233 2.40 9.01 -19.17
N ALA A 234 2.49 9.06 -17.85
CA ALA A 234 1.36 9.23 -16.95
C ALA A 234 1.59 10.43 -16.04
N THR A 235 0.51 11.05 -15.60
CA THR A 235 0.53 12.20 -14.70
C THR A 235 0.02 11.81 -13.31
N LEU A 236 0.83 12.09 -12.30
CA LEU A 236 0.46 12.05 -10.89
C LEU A 236 0.07 13.45 -10.45
N SER A 237 -1.22 13.68 -10.18
CA SER A 237 -1.74 14.97 -9.73
C SER A 237 -2.03 14.94 -8.23
N LEU A 238 -1.34 15.79 -7.48
CA LEU A 238 -1.47 15.91 -6.03
C LEU A 238 -2.10 17.27 -5.70
N GLN A 239 -3.27 17.28 -5.08
CA GLN A 239 -3.91 18.54 -4.65
C GLN A 239 -3.37 19.03 -3.32
N ASN A 240 -3.23 18.14 -2.33
CA ASN A 240 -2.68 18.41 -1.00
C ASN A 240 -3.14 19.76 -0.42
N PRO A 241 -4.41 19.88 -0.01
CA PRO A 241 -5.01 21.15 0.40
C PRO A 241 -4.43 21.72 1.72
N SER A 242 -3.57 20.98 2.38
CA SER A 242 -2.87 21.38 3.58
C SER A 242 -1.39 20.99 3.47
N ARG A 243 -0.54 21.65 4.26
CA ARG A 243 0.88 21.32 4.34
C ARG A 243 1.10 19.85 4.64
N TYR A 244 1.82 19.17 3.77
CA TYR A 244 2.05 17.73 3.87
C TYR A 244 3.45 17.34 3.40
N VAL A 245 4.08 16.43 4.14
CA VAL A 245 5.38 15.87 3.77
C VAL A 245 5.17 14.48 3.17
N TYR A 246 5.59 14.32 1.93
CA TYR A 246 5.63 13.03 1.25
C TYR A 246 7.04 12.41 1.39
N HIS A 247 7.15 11.29 2.09
CA HIS A 247 8.42 10.64 2.41
C HIS A 247 8.87 9.60 1.37
N GLY A 248 8.00 9.20 0.47
CA GLY A 248 8.27 8.18 -0.54
C GLY A 248 9.06 8.70 -1.74
N ASN A 249 9.40 7.77 -2.61
CA ASN A 249 10.09 8.05 -3.87
C ASN A 249 9.10 8.12 -5.04
N ILE A 250 9.37 8.97 -6.01
CA ILE A 250 8.60 9.07 -7.25
C ILE A 250 9.57 8.89 -8.41
N SER A 251 9.23 8.01 -9.34
CA SER A 251 10.13 7.65 -10.44
C SER A 251 9.40 7.28 -11.73
N GLY A 252 10.19 6.93 -12.76
CA GLY A 252 9.69 6.42 -14.02
C GLY A 252 9.20 7.51 -14.96
N ASN A 253 8.37 7.11 -15.91
CA ASN A 253 7.83 7.99 -16.95
C ASN A 253 6.62 8.79 -16.43
N THR A 254 6.86 9.62 -15.39
CA THR A 254 5.84 10.26 -14.58
C THR A 254 5.97 11.78 -14.60
N ASN A 255 4.90 12.46 -15.03
CA ASN A 255 4.71 13.88 -14.73
C ASN A 255 4.17 14.04 -13.30
N ILE A 256 4.61 15.07 -12.60
CA ILE A 256 4.11 15.41 -11.27
C ILE A 256 3.43 16.79 -11.36
N GLU A 257 2.20 16.87 -10.91
CA GLU A 257 1.44 18.13 -10.86
C GLU A 257 0.93 18.39 -9.45
N HIS A 258 1.04 19.64 -9.02
CA HIS A 258 0.46 20.11 -7.77
C HIS A 258 -0.15 21.49 -7.97
N THR A 259 -1.44 21.61 -7.65
CA THR A 259 -2.17 22.87 -7.73
C THR A 259 -2.75 23.20 -6.37
N GLY A 260 -2.36 24.33 -5.82
CA GLY A 260 -2.91 24.88 -4.58
C GLY A 260 -4.02 25.89 -4.86
N THR A 261 -4.62 26.39 -3.78
CA THR A 261 -5.65 27.44 -3.86
C THR A 261 -5.07 28.85 -3.81
N GLN A 262 -3.90 28.99 -3.20
CA GLN A 262 -3.19 30.26 -3.07
C GLN A 262 -1.71 30.00 -2.76
N LYS A 263 -0.88 31.00 -2.98
CA LYS A 263 0.56 31.01 -2.67
C LYS A 263 0.82 31.10 -1.14
N SER A 264 0.14 30.28 -0.35
CA SER A 264 0.26 30.25 1.10
C SER A 264 0.87 28.95 1.61
N ASP A 265 1.36 28.96 2.85
CA ASP A 265 1.94 27.78 3.49
C ASP A 265 0.98 26.60 3.64
N ASP A 266 -0.32 26.83 3.59
CA ASP A 266 -1.33 25.82 3.89
C ASP A 266 -1.51 24.76 2.78
N SER A 267 -1.05 25.05 1.56
CA SER A 267 -1.12 24.11 0.42
C SER A 267 0.25 23.62 -0.03
N SER A 268 1.27 23.72 0.81
CA SER A 268 2.64 23.34 0.45
C SER A 268 2.80 21.84 0.26
N LEU A 269 3.39 21.45 -0.85
CA LEU A 269 3.89 20.09 -1.07
C LEU A 269 5.37 20.02 -0.67
N ILE A 270 5.67 19.16 0.28
CA ILE A 270 7.04 18.92 0.75
C ILE A 270 7.40 17.48 0.40
N ILE A 271 8.51 17.28 -0.31
CA ILE A 271 9.01 15.96 -0.67
C ILE A 271 10.41 15.78 -0.10
N ASP A 272 10.60 14.72 0.65
CA ASP A 272 11.89 14.30 1.20
C ASP A 272 12.28 12.86 0.81
N GLY A 273 11.58 12.27 -0.14
CA GLY A 273 12.00 11.10 -0.92
C GLY A 273 12.67 11.52 -2.21
N ASN A 274 13.36 10.61 -2.87
CA ASN A 274 13.97 10.90 -4.16
C ASN A 274 12.92 11.05 -5.27
N ILE A 275 13.20 11.93 -6.22
CA ILE A 275 12.48 12.00 -7.49
C ILE A 275 13.47 11.63 -8.59
N ASP A 276 13.09 10.69 -9.45
CA ASP A 276 13.86 10.32 -10.65
C ASP A 276 12.90 10.11 -11.82
N THR A 277 12.54 11.21 -12.47
CA THR A 277 11.65 11.20 -13.63
C THR A 277 12.30 11.87 -14.82
N HIS A 278 11.98 11.38 -16.02
CA HIS A 278 12.38 12.04 -17.27
C HIS A 278 11.41 13.14 -17.72
N ASN A 279 10.40 13.43 -16.93
CA ASN A 279 9.31 14.32 -17.27
C ASN A 279 9.25 15.54 -16.35
N ASP A 280 8.19 16.31 -16.50
CA ASP A 280 8.06 17.62 -15.86
C ASP A 280 7.41 17.52 -14.48
N ILE A 281 7.77 18.50 -13.65
CA ILE A 281 7.06 18.84 -12.42
C ILE A 281 6.40 20.19 -12.64
N SER A 282 5.09 20.29 -12.40
CA SER A 282 4.32 21.53 -12.58
C SER A 282 3.62 21.93 -11.29
N ILE A 283 3.92 23.14 -10.81
CA ILE A 283 3.39 23.69 -9.56
C ILE A 283 2.64 24.99 -9.86
N ARG A 284 1.39 25.06 -9.45
CA ARG A 284 0.51 26.22 -9.66
C ARG A 284 -0.11 26.69 -8.36
N ASN A 285 -0.09 28.00 -8.14
CA ASN A 285 -0.72 28.64 -6.98
C ASN A 285 -0.39 27.97 -5.64
N SER A 286 0.87 27.58 -5.44
CA SER A 286 1.28 26.81 -4.27
C SER A 286 2.79 26.94 -3.97
N GLN A 287 3.25 26.07 -3.10
CA GLN A 287 4.65 25.97 -2.74
C GLN A 287 5.13 24.52 -2.91
N LEU A 288 6.30 24.36 -3.50
CA LEU A 288 7.05 23.10 -3.52
C LEU A 288 8.32 23.27 -2.67
N ARG A 289 8.53 22.35 -1.75
CA ARG A 289 9.77 22.21 -1.02
C ARG A 289 10.40 20.86 -1.25
N LEU A 290 11.61 20.83 -1.74
CA LEU A 290 12.44 19.64 -1.87
C LEU A 290 13.54 19.67 -0.81
N GLN A 291 13.67 18.62 -0.03
CA GLN A 291 14.60 18.55 1.09
C GLN A 291 15.19 17.18 1.29
N GLY A 292 16.33 17.10 1.98
CA GLY A 292 16.86 15.85 2.49
C GLY A 292 15.92 15.19 3.49
N HIS A 293 16.12 13.91 3.71
CA HIS A 293 15.37 13.15 4.70
C HIS A 293 16.05 13.25 6.06
N ALA A 294 15.33 13.71 7.05
CA ALA A 294 15.84 13.71 8.42
C ALA A 294 15.72 12.33 9.03
N THR A 295 16.84 11.80 9.49
CA THR A 295 16.83 10.55 10.27
C THR A 295 16.22 10.83 11.64
N THR A 296 15.26 9.99 12.03
CA THR A 296 14.67 10.10 13.35
C THR A 296 15.65 9.67 14.43
N HIS A 297 15.98 10.57 15.34
CA HIS A 297 16.73 10.24 16.54
C HIS A 297 15.79 9.79 17.64
N ALA A 298 16.07 8.63 18.17
CA ALA A 298 15.47 8.21 19.42
C ALA A 298 16.41 8.58 20.58
N ILE A 299 16.06 9.61 21.33
CA ILE A 299 16.66 9.88 22.63
C ILE A 299 15.88 9.07 23.66
N PHE A 300 16.53 8.11 24.27
CA PHE A 300 15.94 7.23 25.24
C PHE A 300 16.24 7.65 26.65
N ARG A 301 15.26 7.57 27.52
CA ARG A 301 15.39 7.62 28.95
C ARG A 301 15.06 6.28 29.59
N GLU A 302 15.60 6.01 30.74
CA GLU A 302 15.24 4.84 31.53
C GLU A 302 13.75 4.91 31.88
N GLY A 303 12.97 3.96 31.42
CA GLY A 303 11.56 3.82 31.69
C GLY A 303 11.26 2.90 32.87
N PRO A 304 9.99 2.66 33.17
CA PRO A 304 9.60 1.68 34.17
C PRO A 304 10.07 0.29 33.79
N ARG A 305 10.36 -0.54 34.78
CA ARG A 305 10.67 -1.94 34.54
C ARG A 305 9.40 -2.69 34.12
N HIS A 306 9.45 -3.36 32.98
CA HIS A 306 8.41 -4.29 32.56
C HIS A 306 8.78 -5.73 32.91
N CYS A 307 7.87 -6.40 33.60
CA CYS A 307 7.99 -7.82 33.91
C CYS A 307 6.99 -8.58 33.06
N TYR A 308 7.46 -9.28 32.05
CA TYR A 308 6.62 -10.06 31.15
C TYR A 308 6.03 -11.32 31.78
N VAL A 309 6.62 -11.78 32.89
CA VAL A 309 6.13 -12.93 33.65
C VAL A 309 6.24 -12.61 35.16
N PRO A 310 5.17 -12.74 35.95
CA PRO A 310 5.25 -12.54 37.38
C PRO A 310 6.32 -13.44 38.03
N GLY A 311 7.29 -12.82 38.71
CA GLY A 311 8.37 -13.52 39.41
C GLY A 311 9.63 -13.78 38.62
N VAL A 312 9.72 -13.32 37.36
CA VAL A 312 10.92 -13.45 36.51
C VAL A 312 11.54 -12.08 36.26
N LEU A 313 12.83 -12.05 36.01
CA LEU A 313 13.66 -10.86 35.75
C LEU A 313 12.94 -9.79 34.91
N CYS A 314 12.86 -8.62 35.53
CA CYS A 314 12.33 -7.43 34.85
C CYS A 314 13.46 -6.69 34.16
N ASP A 315 13.35 -6.52 32.86
CA ASP A 315 14.27 -5.70 32.11
C ASP A 315 13.92 -4.20 32.24
N LYS A 316 14.93 -3.38 32.16
CA LYS A 316 14.73 -1.93 32.08
C LYS A 316 14.25 -1.58 30.68
N ASP A 317 13.09 -0.95 30.58
CA ASP A 317 12.65 -0.36 29.34
C ASP A 317 13.32 0.98 29.10
N TYR A 318 13.61 1.24 27.84
CA TYR A 318 14.03 2.56 27.38
C TYR A 318 12.89 3.19 26.62
N VAL A 319 12.41 4.31 27.13
CA VAL A 319 11.31 5.06 26.52
C VAL A 319 11.88 6.25 25.75
N ALA A 320 11.42 6.44 24.53
CA ALA A 320 11.83 7.59 23.73
C ALA A 320 11.45 8.91 24.42
N ASP A 321 12.40 9.82 24.57
CA ASP A 321 12.17 11.13 25.16
C ASP A 321 11.75 12.13 24.07
N PHE A 322 10.48 12.06 23.69
CA PHE A 322 9.92 12.93 22.66
C PHE A 322 9.95 14.41 23.03
N ALA A 323 9.82 14.75 24.30
CA ALA A 323 9.86 16.14 24.75
C ALA A 323 11.23 16.75 24.51
N LYS A 324 12.31 15.99 24.74
CA LYS A 324 13.67 16.43 24.47
C LYS A 324 13.94 16.56 22.99
N LEU A 325 13.50 15.58 22.18
CA LEU A 325 13.61 15.62 20.72
C LEU A 325 12.90 16.85 20.14
N GLU A 326 11.67 17.10 20.60
CA GLU A 326 10.89 18.26 20.18
C GLU A 326 11.55 19.58 20.56
N SER A 327 12.08 19.68 21.78
CA SER A 327 12.80 20.88 22.24
C SER A 327 14.04 21.16 21.39
N GLU A 328 14.83 20.14 21.06
CA GLU A 328 16.02 20.28 20.21
C GLU A 328 15.65 20.71 18.78
N ALA A 329 14.59 20.13 18.21
CA ALA A 329 14.10 20.51 16.91
C ALA A 329 13.59 21.96 16.85
N ASN A 330 12.86 22.41 17.87
CA ASN A 330 12.33 23.75 17.95
C ASN A 330 13.45 24.80 18.10
N LYS A 331 14.50 24.50 18.85
CA LYS A 331 15.68 25.38 18.97
C LYS A 331 16.35 25.65 17.63
N LYS A 332 16.28 24.73 16.70
CA LYS A 332 16.86 24.84 15.35
C LYS A 332 15.87 25.39 14.32
N ASN A 333 14.71 25.86 14.77
CA ASN A 333 13.69 26.53 13.96
C ASN A 333 13.20 25.71 12.74
N ASN A 334 13.00 24.41 12.92
CA ASN A 334 12.58 23.51 11.85
C ASN A 334 11.29 22.79 12.19
N SER A 335 10.25 23.55 12.50
CA SER A 335 8.92 23.05 12.88
C SER A 335 8.21 22.23 11.79
N ALA A 336 8.75 22.22 10.56
CA ALA A 336 8.19 21.46 9.45
C ALA A 336 8.32 19.94 9.61
N TYR A 337 9.14 19.48 10.54
CA TYR A 337 9.53 18.09 10.64
C TYR A 337 8.94 17.37 11.87
N LYS A 338 7.66 17.60 12.13
CA LYS A 338 6.92 16.83 13.15
C LYS A 338 6.06 15.80 12.47
N THR A 339 6.39 14.52 12.61
CA THR A 339 5.52 13.42 12.22
C THR A 339 5.30 12.53 13.44
N ASN A 340 4.05 12.26 13.80
CA ASN A 340 3.66 11.29 14.83
C ASN A 340 4.39 11.44 16.17
N ASN A 341 4.55 12.67 16.68
CA ASN A 341 5.31 12.97 17.89
C ASN A 341 6.81 12.61 17.83
N GLN A 342 7.32 12.29 16.65
CA GLN A 342 8.75 12.10 16.42
C GLN A 342 9.34 13.39 15.84
N VAL A 343 10.45 13.78 16.35
CA VAL A 343 11.19 14.94 15.87
C VAL A 343 12.58 14.48 15.47
N ALA A 344 12.96 14.78 14.24
CA ALA A 344 14.30 14.49 13.77
C ALA A 344 15.30 15.51 14.32
N SER A 345 16.51 15.08 14.60
CA SER A 345 17.62 15.98 14.84
C SER A 345 17.98 16.73 13.56
N PHE A 346 18.46 17.97 13.72
CA PHE A 346 18.84 18.83 12.60
C PHE A 346 20.36 18.97 12.46
N ASP A 347 21.12 18.17 13.19
CA ASP A 347 22.56 18.07 13.01
C ASP A 347 22.91 17.31 11.74
N GLN A 348 24.09 17.58 11.20
CA GLN A 348 24.51 17.04 9.90
C GLN A 348 24.43 15.53 9.76
N PRO A 349 24.80 14.74 10.77
CA PRO A 349 24.74 13.28 10.67
C PRO A 349 23.33 12.72 10.55
N ASP A 350 22.33 13.54 10.85
CA ASP A 350 20.93 13.11 10.94
C ASP A 350 20.16 13.29 9.64
N TRP A 351 20.83 13.79 8.60
CA TRP A 351 20.18 14.07 7.33
C TRP A 351 20.77 13.22 6.22
N GLU A 352 19.91 12.48 5.54
CA GLU A 352 20.23 11.78 4.31
C GLU A 352 20.02 12.71 3.12
N THR A 353 20.98 12.73 2.20
CA THR A 353 20.86 13.50 0.96
C THR A 353 19.80 12.90 0.06
N ARG A 354 18.94 13.74 -0.48
CA ARG A 354 17.93 13.37 -1.47
C ARG A 354 18.25 14.00 -2.82
N HIS A 355 18.03 13.22 -3.86
CA HIS A 355 18.25 13.62 -5.25
C HIS A 355 16.91 13.77 -5.95
N PHE A 356 16.72 14.90 -6.62
CA PHE A 356 15.53 15.25 -7.34
C PHE A 356 15.88 15.50 -8.78
N ARG A 357 15.68 14.51 -9.64
CA ARG A 357 15.94 14.59 -11.07
C ARG A 357 14.65 14.69 -11.84
N PHE A 358 14.52 15.68 -12.69
CA PHE A 358 13.36 15.96 -13.53
C PHE A 358 13.80 16.65 -14.82
N LYS A 359 12.92 16.70 -15.82
CA LYS A 359 13.21 17.44 -17.05
C LYS A 359 13.06 18.93 -16.83
N THR A 360 11.85 19.40 -16.50
CA THR A 360 11.56 20.81 -16.26
C THR A 360 10.66 20.96 -15.05
N LEU A 361 11.03 21.86 -14.16
CA LEU A 361 10.16 22.36 -13.09
C LEU A 361 9.46 23.63 -13.59
N ASN A 362 8.16 23.53 -13.85
CA ASN A 362 7.33 24.65 -14.24
C ASN A 362 6.66 25.25 -13.01
N LEU A 363 6.90 26.53 -12.77
CA LEU A 363 6.33 27.28 -11.65
C LEU A 363 5.44 28.39 -12.16
N GLU A 364 4.18 28.39 -11.73
CA GLU A 364 3.22 29.43 -12.03
C GLU A 364 2.62 29.97 -10.73
N ASN A 365 2.81 31.27 -10.46
CA ASN A 365 2.35 31.93 -9.23
C ASN A 365 2.68 31.08 -7.97
N SER A 366 3.91 30.62 -7.86
CA SER A 366 4.31 29.60 -6.89
C SER A 366 5.63 29.95 -6.23
N GLU A 367 5.97 29.21 -5.19
CA GLU A 367 7.27 29.28 -4.53
C GLU A 367 7.96 27.91 -4.59
N PHE A 368 9.23 27.92 -4.95
CA PHE A 368 10.07 26.74 -4.90
C PHE A 368 11.18 26.93 -3.87
N THR A 369 11.32 25.98 -2.98
CA THR A 369 12.36 25.98 -1.95
C THR A 369 13.16 24.69 -2.00
N THR A 370 14.48 24.81 -2.05
CA THR A 370 15.38 23.70 -1.71
C THR A 370 15.87 23.86 -0.27
N ALA A 371 15.97 22.77 0.45
CA ALA A 371 16.42 22.78 1.82
C ALA A 371 17.41 21.65 2.08
N ARG A 372 18.01 21.67 3.25
CA ARG A 372 19.11 20.77 3.69
C ARG A 372 19.27 19.46 2.95
N ASN A 373 20.49 19.18 2.53
CA ASN A 373 20.89 17.92 1.90
C ASN A 373 19.99 17.51 0.73
N SER A 374 19.68 18.47 -0.12
CA SER A 374 18.93 18.25 -1.35
C SER A 374 19.76 18.65 -2.56
N VAL A 375 19.72 17.83 -3.58
CA VAL A 375 20.32 18.09 -4.91
C VAL A 375 19.20 17.99 -5.93
N ALA A 376 18.95 19.08 -6.66
CA ALA A 376 17.94 19.12 -7.71
C ALA A 376 18.63 19.30 -9.06
N GLU A 377 18.26 18.47 -10.03
CA GLU A 377 18.79 18.46 -11.40
C GLU A 377 17.65 18.58 -12.40
N GLY A 378 17.67 19.63 -13.22
CA GLY A 378 16.68 19.87 -14.27
C GLY A 378 16.55 21.36 -14.56
N ASP A 379 15.78 21.67 -15.62
CA ASP A 379 15.49 23.04 -15.99
C ASP A 379 14.39 23.65 -15.11
N ILE A 380 14.42 24.96 -14.92
CA ILE A 380 13.38 25.68 -14.18
C ILE A 380 12.80 26.78 -15.08
N VAL A 381 11.48 26.73 -15.27
CA VAL A 381 10.71 27.78 -15.94
C VAL A 381 9.73 28.37 -14.93
N ALA A 382 9.86 29.66 -14.66
CA ALA A 382 9.08 30.31 -13.61
C ALA A 382 8.33 31.55 -14.15
N SER A 383 7.05 31.64 -13.82
CA SER A 383 6.21 32.80 -14.08
C SER A 383 5.59 33.26 -12.77
N ASN A 384 5.75 34.56 -12.45
CA ASN A 384 5.27 35.16 -11.20
C ASN A 384 5.59 34.32 -9.94
N SER A 385 6.82 33.81 -9.88
CA SER A 385 7.22 32.81 -8.89
C SER A 385 8.49 33.21 -8.19
N THR A 386 8.74 32.60 -7.03
CA THR A 386 9.90 32.86 -6.18
C THR A 386 10.72 31.58 -5.98
N LEU A 387 12.04 31.69 -6.11
CA LEU A 387 12.98 30.63 -5.82
C LEU A 387 13.74 30.96 -4.54
N LYS A 388 13.73 30.02 -3.58
CA LYS A 388 14.48 30.12 -2.32
C LYS A 388 15.45 28.95 -2.22
N LEU A 389 16.73 29.25 -2.34
CA LEU A 389 17.78 28.24 -2.22
C LEU A 389 18.29 28.20 -0.79
N GLY A 390 18.16 27.05 -0.14
CA GLY A 390 18.67 26.82 1.21
C GLY A 390 20.20 26.71 1.23
N ARG A 391 20.81 27.05 2.35
CA ARG A 391 22.24 26.74 2.57
C ARG A 391 22.42 25.21 2.48
N ARG A 392 23.42 24.74 1.75
CA ARG A 392 23.73 23.32 1.52
C ARG A 392 22.72 22.58 0.66
N SER A 393 22.06 23.26 -0.25
CA SER A 393 21.35 22.66 -1.38
C SER A 393 22.09 23.00 -2.68
N GLY A 394 22.01 22.12 -3.66
CA GLY A 394 22.52 22.30 -5.00
C GLY A 394 21.41 22.23 -6.04
N ILE A 395 21.50 23.04 -7.06
CA ILE A 395 20.72 22.93 -8.30
C ILE A 395 21.74 22.81 -9.43
N HIS A 396 21.60 21.79 -10.25
CA HIS A 396 22.46 21.48 -11.40
C HIS A 396 21.64 21.33 -12.68
#